data_2d9edc8e76b754c821d5db393f93b01a
#
_entry.id   2d9edc8e76b754c821d5db393f93b01a
#
_cell.length_a   1.000
_cell.length_b   1.000
_cell.length_c   1.000
_cell.angle_alpha   90.00
_cell.angle_beta   90.00
_cell.angle_gamma   90.00
#
_symmetry.space_group_name_H-M   'P 1'
#
loop_
_entity.id
_entity.type
_entity.pdbx_description
1 polymer ?
#
loop_
_entity_poly.entity_id
_entity_poly.type
_entity_poly.pdbx_seq_one_letter_code
_entity_poly.pdbx_strand_id
1 'polypeptide(L)'
;VGLTGADKSRPDKETFFRIDYLKRTGTEADATYEYLPLLRNHRYLVNITAVGGPGFDTEEDAKKGPAANIMYNVVVWNESTMSNVQYDGQYMLGVSDDHFTFYREGGSLTAKVQTSLPEGFTVEGLPAWISYSIKPSEPGKSAPTDEKIVTFTVTEQVDTDRTWPEKTEDAQNALKAAYVKAGRMKWFLGFEQSKDINVTLRIFADEACSQPLEFIEVNQY
;
A
#
# COMPACT_ATOMS: atom_id res chain seq x y z
N VAL A 1 20.85 -14.03 -11.92
CA VAL A 1 21.51 -13.64 -10.65
C VAL A 1 22.64 -14.61 -10.35
N GLY A 2 23.79 -14.11 -9.92
CA GLY A 2 24.93 -14.90 -9.47
C GLY A 2 24.89 -15.12 -7.94
N LEU A 3 25.15 -16.34 -7.49
CA LEU A 3 25.21 -16.69 -6.08
C LEU A 3 26.44 -17.56 -5.80
N THR A 4 27.18 -17.23 -4.75
CA THR A 4 28.30 -18.02 -4.24
C THR A 4 27.80 -19.00 -3.17
N GLY A 5 28.40 -20.18 -3.06
CA GLY A 5 28.03 -21.20 -2.08
C GLY A 5 26.80 -22.06 -2.45
N ALA A 6 26.19 -21.83 -3.60
CA ALA A 6 25.10 -22.65 -4.10
C ALA A 6 25.55 -24.05 -4.56
N ASP A 7 26.80 -24.15 -5.03
CA ASP A 7 27.45 -25.43 -5.36
C ASP A 7 28.29 -25.94 -4.18
N LYS A 8 27.77 -26.92 -3.48
CA LYS A 8 28.46 -27.50 -2.32
C LYS A 8 29.80 -28.17 -2.66
N SER A 9 30.01 -28.56 -3.92
CA SER A 9 31.28 -29.16 -4.39
C SER A 9 32.32 -28.10 -4.74
N ARG A 10 31.87 -26.85 -5.01
CA ARG A 10 32.70 -25.69 -5.36
C ARG A 10 32.19 -24.43 -4.62
N PRO A 11 32.34 -24.38 -3.28
CA PRO A 11 31.67 -23.36 -2.46
C PRO A 11 32.12 -21.95 -2.75
N ASP A 12 33.32 -21.72 -3.27
CA ASP A 12 33.86 -20.43 -3.62
C ASP A 12 33.49 -19.99 -5.06
N LYS A 13 32.90 -20.89 -5.83
CA LYS A 13 32.50 -20.58 -7.21
C LYS A 13 31.13 -19.91 -7.24
N GLU A 14 31.07 -18.79 -7.93
CA GLU A 14 29.79 -18.17 -8.31
C GLU A 14 29.10 -19.01 -9.38
N THR A 15 27.81 -19.28 -9.18
CA THR A 15 26.93 -19.92 -10.15
C THR A 15 25.74 -19.04 -10.46
N PHE A 16 25.24 -19.10 -11.70
CA PHE A 16 24.25 -18.18 -12.21
C PHE A 16 22.88 -18.83 -12.35
N PHE A 17 21.84 -18.10 -11.96
CA PHE A 17 20.46 -18.55 -12.00
C PHE A 17 19.62 -17.60 -12.86
N ARG A 18 18.75 -18.17 -13.66
CA ARG A 18 17.72 -17.42 -14.38
C ARG A 18 16.56 -17.14 -13.42
N ILE A 19 16.13 -15.88 -13.41
CA ILE A 19 14.93 -15.43 -12.71
C ILE A 19 13.98 -14.86 -13.76
N ASP A 20 12.80 -15.45 -13.86
CA ASP A 20 11.73 -14.96 -14.69
C ASP A 20 10.77 -14.11 -13.88
N TYR A 21 10.41 -12.93 -14.37
CA TYR A 21 9.42 -12.07 -13.70
C TYR A 21 8.03 -12.64 -13.98
N LEU A 22 7.57 -13.53 -13.10
CA LEU A 22 6.30 -14.22 -13.23
C LEU A 22 5.39 -13.88 -12.07
N LYS A 23 4.13 -13.60 -12.38
CA LYS A 23 3.03 -13.55 -11.40
C LYS A 23 2.35 -14.91 -11.39
N ARG A 24 2.26 -15.50 -10.22
CA ARG A 24 1.44 -16.68 -9.98
C ARG A 24 -0.01 -16.24 -9.73
N THR A 25 -0.95 -16.83 -10.43
CA THR A 25 -2.40 -16.66 -10.22
C THR A 25 -3.04 -18.02 -10.01
N GLY A 26 -4.12 -18.07 -9.21
CA GLY A 26 -4.82 -19.31 -8.88
C GLY A 26 -4.38 -19.95 -7.55
N THR A 27 -5.00 -21.10 -7.25
CA THR A 27 -4.68 -21.92 -6.06
C THR A 27 -3.47 -22.81 -6.34
N GLU A 28 -2.99 -23.55 -5.32
CA GLU A 28 -1.87 -24.50 -5.53
C GLU A 28 -2.14 -25.54 -6.60
N ALA A 29 -3.39 -25.99 -6.74
CA ALA A 29 -3.78 -27.02 -7.71
C ALA A 29 -3.92 -26.48 -9.15
N ASP A 30 -4.28 -25.18 -9.30
CA ASP A 30 -4.59 -24.55 -10.59
C ASP A 30 -3.72 -23.31 -10.83
N ALA A 31 -2.48 -23.34 -10.36
CA ALA A 31 -1.57 -22.22 -10.52
C ALA A 31 -1.22 -21.98 -11.99
N THR A 32 -1.51 -20.77 -12.45
CA THR A 32 -1.06 -20.25 -13.74
C THR A 32 0.02 -19.20 -13.52
N TYR A 33 0.95 -19.10 -14.48
CA TYR A 33 2.05 -18.16 -14.44
C TYR A 33 2.00 -17.25 -15.65
N GLU A 34 2.01 -15.94 -15.41
CA GLU A 34 2.03 -14.92 -16.43
C GLU A 34 3.27 -14.06 -16.28
N TYR A 35 3.91 -13.69 -17.40
CA TYR A 35 5.03 -12.75 -17.35
C TYR A 35 4.56 -11.36 -16.90
N LEU A 36 5.25 -10.82 -15.91
CA LEU A 36 5.04 -9.45 -15.46
C LEU A 36 5.66 -8.47 -16.45
N PRO A 37 4.90 -7.49 -16.95
CA PRO A 37 5.46 -6.42 -17.77
C PRO A 37 6.40 -5.57 -16.92
N LEU A 38 7.52 -5.14 -17.50
CA LEU A 38 8.40 -4.15 -16.86
C LEU A 38 7.81 -2.75 -17.11
N LEU A 39 7.24 -2.18 -16.07
CA LEU A 39 6.56 -0.89 -16.11
C LEU A 39 7.47 0.21 -15.53
N ARG A 40 7.34 1.41 -16.10
CA ARG A 40 8.02 2.60 -15.59
C ARG A 40 7.49 2.96 -14.20
N ASN A 41 8.34 3.49 -13.33
CA ASN A 41 8.02 3.86 -11.94
C ASN A 41 7.53 2.68 -11.06
N HIS A 42 7.89 1.46 -11.45
CA HIS A 42 7.62 0.28 -10.63
C HIS A 42 8.94 -0.28 -10.09
N ARG A 43 8.91 -0.70 -8.84
CA ARG A 43 9.99 -1.44 -8.21
C ARG A 43 9.65 -2.92 -8.19
N TYR A 44 10.64 -3.72 -8.52
CA TYR A 44 10.57 -5.18 -8.56
C TYR A 44 11.53 -5.73 -7.52
N LEU A 45 10.99 -6.34 -6.47
CA LEU A 45 11.77 -7.03 -5.45
C LEU A 45 11.72 -8.53 -5.73
N VAL A 46 12.88 -9.11 -5.98
CA VAL A 46 13.01 -10.56 -6.11
C VAL A 46 13.47 -11.12 -4.78
N ASN A 47 12.63 -11.90 -4.14
CA ASN A 47 12.95 -12.57 -2.89
C ASN A 47 13.28 -14.04 -3.18
N ILE A 48 14.56 -14.40 -2.99
CA ILE A 48 15.03 -15.79 -3.14
C ILE A 48 14.75 -16.51 -1.82
N THR A 49 13.88 -17.52 -1.86
CA THR A 49 13.43 -18.26 -0.69
C THR A 49 14.21 -19.55 -0.46
N ALA A 50 14.73 -20.16 -1.52
CA ALA A 50 15.57 -21.34 -1.42
C ALA A 50 16.45 -21.51 -2.66
N VAL A 51 17.61 -22.15 -2.45
CA VAL A 51 18.50 -22.60 -3.53
C VAL A 51 18.67 -24.12 -3.35
N GLY A 52 18.17 -24.89 -4.31
CA GLY A 52 18.11 -26.35 -4.25
C GLY A 52 19.35 -27.05 -4.80
N GLY A 53 20.28 -26.31 -5.41
CA GLY A 53 21.48 -26.86 -6.01
C GLY A 53 22.25 -25.83 -6.82
N PRO A 54 23.32 -26.23 -7.52
CA PRO A 54 24.13 -25.32 -8.32
C PRO A 54 23.33 -24.72 -9.48
N GLY A 55 23.63 -23.49 -9.80
CA GLY A 55 23.19 -22.81 -11.02
C GLY A 55 24.09 -23.17 -12.22
N PHE A 56 23.98 -22.37 -13.25
CA PHE A 56 24.82 -22.47 -14.45
C PHE A 56 26.23 -21.90 -14.18
N ASP A 57 27.23 -22.40 -14.90
CA ASP A 57 28.60 -21.96 -14.76
C ASP A 57 28.86 -20.55 -15.35
N THR A 58 28.00 -20.13 -16.28
CA THR A 58 28.08 -18.79 -16.90
C THR A 58 26.72 -18.09 -16.93
N GLU A 59 26.74 -16.78 -16.98
CA GLU A 59 25.52 -15.96 -17.12
C GLU A 59 24.80 -16.25 -18.46
N GLU A 60 25.57 -16.50 -19.53
CA GLU A 60 24.99 -16.81 -20.83
C GLU A 60 24.24 -18.12 -20.86
N ASP A 61 24.77 -19.15 -20.18
CA ASP A 61 24.10 -20.43 -20.06
C ASP A 61 22.83 -20.29 -19.19
N ALA A 62 22.87 -19.50 -18.14
CA ALA A 62 21.69 -19.21 -17.33
C ALA A 62 20.59 -18.48 -18.12
N LYS A 63 20.95 -17.56 -19.02
CA LYS A 63 19.97 -16.86 -19.89
C LYS A 63 19.26 -17.81 -20.87
N LYS A 64 19.95 -18.82 -21.34
CA LYS A 64 19.44 -19.80 -22.31
C LYS A 64 18.75 -20.99 -21.65
N GLY A 65 19.13 -21.29 -20.40
CA GLY A 65 18.61 -22.42 -19.64
C GLY A 65 17.25 -22.15 -19.00
N PRO A 66 16.61 -23.18 -18.44
CA PRO A 66 15.39 -23.02 -17.66
C PRO A 66 15.70 -22.37 -16.32
N ALA A 67 14.69 -21.69 -15.73
CA ALA A 67 14.76 -21.29 -14.31
C ALA A 67 14.67 -22.57 -13.45
N ALA A 68 15.81 -23.01 -12.93
CA ALA A 68 15.95 -24.26 -12.17
C ALA A 68 16.79 -24.04 -10.91
N ASN A 69 16.62 -24.91 -9.92
CA ASN A 69 17.37 -24.94 -8.69
C ASN A 69 17.29 -23.68 -7.82
N ILE A 70 16.34 -22.78 -8.11
CA ILE A 70 16.10 -21.56 -7.33
C ILE A 70 14.60 -21.38 -7.11
N MET A 71 14.22 -21.13 -5.87
CA MET A 71 12.85 -20.74 -5.50
C MET A 71 12.84 -19.26 -5.16
N TYR A 72 11.93 -18.54 -5.76
CA TYR A 72 11.80 -17.10 -5.56
C TYR A 72 10.36 -16.63 -5.75
N ASN A 73 10.05 -15.45 -5.23
CA ASN A 73 8.85 -14.69 -5.55
C ASN A 73 9.24 -13.29 -6.02
N VAL A 74 8.41 -12.72 -6.87
CA VAL A 74 8.57 -11.36 -7.35
C VAL A 74 7.45 -10.50 -6.79
N VAL A 75 7.82 -9.47 -6.06
CA VAL A 75 6.90 -8.46 -5.52
C VAL A 75 7.05 -7.20 -6.35
N VAL A 76 5.94 -6.65 -6.79
CA VAL A 76 5.90 -5.46 -7.65
C VAL A 76 5.01 -4.42 -7.00
N TRP A 77 5.48 -3.19 -6.92
CA TRP A 77 4.64 -2.05 -6.51
C TRP A 77 4.95 -0.80 -7.32
N ASN A 78 3.97 0.08 -7.39
CA ASN A 78 4.08 1.35 -8.08
C ASN A 78 4.60 2.42 -7.11
N GLU A 79 5.84 2.89 -7.30
CA GLU A 79 6.45 3.93 -6.46
C GLU A 79 5.78 5.30 -6.59
N SER A 80 5.04 5.54 -7.67
CA SER A 80 4.30 6.79 -7.82
C SER A 80 3.04 6.86 -6.93
N THR A 81 2.56 5.73 -6.44
CA THR A 81 1.33 5.63 -5.63
C THR A 81 1.57 5.19 -4.20
N MET A 82 2.73 4.57 -3.91
CA MET A 82 3.11 4.05 -2.60
C MET A 82 4.40 4.71 -2.12
N SER A 83 4.28 5.77 -1.36
CA SER A 83 5.43 6.51 -0.82
C SER A 83 6.09 5.77 0.35
N ASN A 84 5.32 5.00 1.10
CA ASN A 84 5.73 4.38 2.35
C ASN A 84 5.63 2.84 2.23
N VAL A 85 6.77 2.15 2.24
CA VAL A 85 6.81 0.69 2.07
C VAL A 85 7.64 0.04 3.16
N GLN A 86 7.08 -0.97 3.82
CA GLN A 86 7.77 -1.89 4.72
C GLN A 86 7.97 -3.24 4.05
N TYR A 87 9.04 -3.90 4.43
CA TYR A 87 9.37 -5.25 3.99
C TYR A 87 9.88 -6.08 5.17
N ASP A 88 9.31 -7.25 5.41
CA ASP A 88 9.64 -8.09 6.57
C ASP A 88 10.62 -9.24 6.26
N GLY A 89 11.20 -9.24 5.07
CA GLY A 89 12.07 -10.30 4.55
C GLY A 89 11.35 -11.30 3.63
N GLN A 90 10.01 -11.30 3.61
CA GLN A 90 9.20 -12.18 2.77
C GLN A 90 8.08 -11.44 2.06
N TYR A 91 7.38 -10.57 2.78
CA TYR A 91 6.22 -9.82 2.28
C TYR A 91 6.46 -8.33 2.38
N MET A 92 5.70 -7.56 1.60
CA MET A 92 5.68 -6.11 1.67
C MET A 92 4.31 -5.60 2.13
N LEU A 93 4.33 -4.41 2.73
CA LEU A 93 3.16 -3.58 3.01
C LEU A 93 3.47 -2.15 2.58
N GLY A 94 2.72 -1.63 1.64
CA GLY A 94 2.80 -0.26 1.14
C GLY A 94 1.57 0.55 1.49
N VAL A 95 1.77 1.82 1.87
CA VAL A 95 0.70 2.79 2.18
C VAL A 95 1.04 4.11 1.50
N SER A 96 0.08 4.73 0.80
CA SER A 96 0.33 6.02 0.11
C SER A 96 0.45 7.18 1.09
N ASP A 97 -0.45 7.21 2.07
CA ASP A 97 -0.57 8.27 3.07
C ASP A 97 -0.80 7.66 4.44
N ASP A 98 -0.15 8.22 5.44
CA ASP A 98 -0.23 7.76 6.83
C ASP A 98 -0.67 8.86 7.80
N HIS A 99 -0.88 10.09 7.31
CA HIS A 99 -1.38 11.23 8.09
C HIS A 99 -2.63 11.81 7.48
N PHE A 100 -3.66 11.99 8.30
CA PHE A 100 -4.99 12.44 7.90
C PHE A 100 -5.47 13.57 8.80
N THR A 101 -5.73 14.72 8.21
CA THR A 101 -6.28 15.89 8.93
C THR A 101 -7.74 16.05 8.53
N PHE A 102 -8.64 15.88 9.49
CA PHE A 102 -10.06 16.14 9.30
C PHE A 102 -10.42 17.54 9.78
N TYR A 103 -11.25 18.21 9.02
CA TYR A 103 -11.83 19.49 9.38
C TYR A 103 -13.09 19.29 10.24
N ARG A 104 -13.59 20.39 10.82
CA ARG A 104 -14.71 20.36 11.76
C ARG A 104 -16.00 19.79 11.15
N GLU A 105 -16.24 20.03 9.88
CA GLU A 105 -17.37 19.49 9.12
C GLU A 105 -17.29 17.97 8.88
N GLY A 106 -16.17 17.35 9.24
CA GLY A 106 -15.95 15.93 8.95
C GLY A 106 -15.52 15.70 7.51
N GLY A 107 -15.91 14.58 6.95
CA GLY A 107 -15.60 14.23 5.57
C GLY A 107 -14.94 12.87 5.43
N SER A 108 -14.40 12.61 4.24
CA SER A 108 -13.73 11.35 3.91
C SER A 108 -12.37 11.61 3.30
N LEU A 109 -11.35 10.91 3.81
CA LEU A 109 -9.99 10.91 3.30
C LEU A 109 -9.59 9.49 2.90
N THR A 110 -8.71 9.36 1.93
CA THR A 110 -8.35 8.06 1.35
C THR A 110 -6.87 7.81 1.40
N ALA A 111 -6.50 6.55 1.60
CA ALA A 111 -5.15 6.05 1.34
C ALA A 111 -5.22 4.84 0.41
N LYS A 112 -4.19 4.66 -0.38
CA LYS A 112 -3.96 3.42 -1.11
C LYS A 112 -3.12 2.50 -0.25
N VAL A 113 -3.51 1.24 -0.20
CA VAL A 113 -2.80 0.20 0.54
C VAL A 113 -2.60 -1.00 -0.36
N GLN A 114 -1.39 -1.53 -0.37
CA GLN A 114 -1.05 -2.75 -1.07
C GLN A 114 -0.15 -3.65 -0.21
N THR A 115 -0.40 -4.95 -0.25
CA THR A 115 0.47 -5.94 0.37
C THR A 115 0.72 -7.10 -0.57
N SER A 116 1.87 -7.76 -0.44
CA SER A 116 2.11 -9.03 -1.12
C SER A 116 1.73 -10.25 -0.26
N LEU A 117 1.23 -10.02 0.97
CA LEU A 117 0.72 -11.10 1.82
C LEU A 117 -0.57 -11.69 1.21
N PRO A 118 -0.64 -13.03 0.99
CA PRO A 118 -1.81 -13.66 0.36
C PRO A 118 -3.13 -13.44 1.09
N GLU A 119 -3.09 -13.30 2.42
CA GLU A 119 -4.26 -13.03 3.27
C GLU A 119 -4.71 -11.56 3.22
N GLY A 120 -3.90 -10.68 2.61
CA GLY A 120 -4.18 -9.25 2.53
C GLY A 120 -3.79 -8.50 3.80
N PHE A 121 -4.55 -7.44 4.11
CA PHE A 121 -4.30 -6.59 5.27
C PHE A 121 -5.59 -6.29 6.03
N THR A 122 -5.44 -5.83 7.28
CA THR A 122 -6.51 -5.31 8.13
C THR A 122 -6.19 -3.89 8.58
N VAL A 123 -7.22 -3.13 8.97
CA VAL A 123 -7.08 -1.83 9.63
C VAL A 123 -7.55 -2.01 11.07
N GLU A 124 -6.70 -1.70 12.03
CA GLU A 124 -6.94 -1.95 13.45
C GLU A 124 -6.67 -0.67 14.28
N GLY A 125 -7.25 -0.60 15.47
CA GLY A 125 -7.00 0.46 16.44
C GLY A 125 -7.61 1.82 16.11
N LEU A 126 -8.58 1.88 15.19
CA LEU A 126 -9.29 3.13 14.88
C LEU A 126 -10.13 3.61 16.06
N PRO A 127 -10.16 4.93 16.32
CA PRO A 127 -11.10 5.53 17.27
C PRO A 127 -12.55 5.27 16.84
N ALA A 128 -13.46 5.17 17.80
CA ALA A 128 -14.87 4.86 17.53
C ALA A 128 -15.60 5.89 16.64
N TRP A 129 -15.07 7.10 16.52
CA TRP A 129 -15.61 8.18 15.69
C TRP A 129 -15.10 8.18 14.24
N ILE A 130 -14.14 7.30 13.90
CA ILE A 130 -13.66 7.10 12.53
C ILE A 130 -14.18 5.75 12.03
N SER A 131 -14.97 5.79 10.98
CA SER A 131 -15.34 4.60 10.22
C SER A 131 -14.41 4.43 9.01
N TYR A 132 -14.30 3.21 8.48
CA TYR A 132 -13.54 2.98 7.26
C TYR A 132 -14.24 2.00 6.32
N SER A 133 -13.87 2.08 5.06
CA SER A 133 -14.25 1.11 4.05
C SER A 133 -13.07 0.78 3.14
N ILE A 134 -13.05 -0.44 2.61
CA ILE A 134 -11.99 -0.91 1.70
C ILE A 134 -12.65 -1.25 0.36
N LYS A 135 -12.08 -0.72 -0.73
CA LYS A 135 -12.53 -1.00 -2.09
C LYS A 135 -11.32 -1.31 -2.98
N PRO A 136 -11.49 -2.12 -4.04
CA PRO A 136 -10.46 -2.24 -5.08
C PRO A 136 -10.12 -0.88 -5.67
N SER A 137 -8.84 -0.62 -5.97
CA SER A 137 -8.41 0.60 -6.66
C SER A 137 -8.83 0.62 -8.13
N GLU A 138 -8.96 -0.57 -8.73
CA GLU A 138 -9.39 -0.73 -10.11
C GLU A 138 -10.51 -1.79 -10.20
N PRO A 139 -11.48 -1.62 -11.12
CA PRO A 139 -12.50 -2.63 -11.39
C PRO A 139 -11.87 -3.97 -11.78
N GLY A 140 -12.37 -5.06 -11.19
CA GLY A 140 -11.90 -6.42 -11.48
C GLY A 140 -10.64 -6.86 -10.72
N LYS A 141 -9.94 -5.97 -10.03
CA LYS A 141 -8.79 -6.28 -9.18
C LYS A 141 -9.21 -6.43 -7.72
N SER A 142 -9.75 -7.59 -7.37
CA SER A 142 -10.28 -7.86 -6.02
C SER A 142 -9.43 -8.80 -5.18
N ALA A 143 -8.34 -9.35 -5.73
CA ALA A 143 -7.45 -10.22 -4.96
C ALA A 143 -6.91 -9.51 -3.70
N PRO A 144 -6.65 -10.21 -2.59
CA PRO A 144 -6.13 -9.60 -1.37
C PRO A 144 -4.81 -8.84 -1.56
N THR A 145 -4.00 -9.26 -2.54
CA THR A 145 -2.72 -8.65 -2.89
C THR A 145 -2.81 -7.48 -3.87
N ASP A 146 -3.98 -7.23 -4.47
CA ASP A 146 -4.19 -6.07 -5.32
C ASP A 146 -4.24 -4.79 -4.48
N GLU A 147 -3.88 -3.66 -5.10
CA GLU A 147 -4.02 -2.33 -4.49
C GLU A 147 -5.47 -2.06 -4.10
N LYS A 148 -5.68 -1.56 -2.89
CA LYS A 148 -6.99 -1.17 -2.36
C LYS A 148 -7.00 0.30 -2.01
N ILE A 149 -8.16 0.92 -2.11
CA ILE A 149 -8.44 2.25 -1.54
C ILE A 149 -9.11 2.03 -0.19
N VAL A 150 -8.47 2.52 0.86
CA VAL A 150 -9.04 2.61 2.20
C VAL A 150 -9.57 4.02 2.37
N THR A 151 -10.86 4.14 2.64
CA THR A 151 -11.52 5.43 2.89
C THR A 151 -11.82 5.53 4.37
N PHE A 152 -11.28 6.54 5.04
CA PHE A 152 -11.59 6.90 6.41
C PHE A 152 -12.64 7.99 6.40
N THR A 153 -13.69 7.85 7.20
CA THR A 153 -14.81 8.79 7.22
C THR A 153 -15.12 9.22 8.64
N VAL A 154 -15.21 10.53 8.81
CA VAL A 154 -15.70 11.19 10.02
C VAL A 154 -17.02 11.85 9.67
N THR A 155 -18.06 11.52 10.41
CA THR A 155 -19.37 12.15 10.22
C THR A 155 -19.33 13.58 10.72
N GLU A 156 -19.95 14.50 10.00
CA GLU A 156 -20.14 15.89 10.43
C GLU A 156 -20.70 15.95 11.85
N GLN A 157 -20.07 16.75 12.69
CA GLN A 157 -20.58 17.01 14.03
C GLN A 157 -21.56 18.17 13.99
N VAL A 158 -22.82 17.82 13.99
CA VAL A 158 -23.93 18.82 13.99
C VAL A 158 -24.04 19.52 15.35
N ASP A 159 -23.44 18.97 16.41
CA ASP A 159 -23.55 19.47 17.76
C ASP A 159 -22.33 20.29 18.15
N THR A 160 -22.54 21.60 18.37
CA THR A 160 -21.50 22.53 18.76
C THR A 160 -20.93 22.30 20.16
N ASP A 161 -21.60 21.50 20.99
CA ASP A 161 -21.17 21.15 22.35
C ASP A 161 -20.36 19.85 22.42
N ARG A 162 -20.23 19.11 21.33
CA ARG A 162 -19.26 18.03 21.27
C ARG A 162 -17.85 18.61 21.14
N THR A 163 -17.24 18.84 22.27
CA THR A 163 -15.78 18.90 22.31
C THR A 163 -15.27 17.59 21.72
N TRP A 164 -14.54 17.68 20.63
CA TRP A 164 -13.67 16.58 20.21
C TRP A 164 -12.89 16.15 21.43
N PRO A 165 -12.58 14.85 21.54
CA PRO A 165 -11.95 14.37 22.75
C PRO A 165 -10.88 15.37 23.14
N GLU A 166 -11.05 15.99 24.31
CA GLU A 166 -10.07 16.91 24.86
C GLU A 166 -8.68 16.34 24.55
N LYS A 167 -7.71 17.21 24.30
CA LYS A 167 -6.32 16.81 24.07
C LYS A 167 -5.74 16.14 25.32
N THR A 168 -6.44 15.14 25.82
CA THR A 168 -5.93 14.27 26.88
C THR A 168 -4.87 13.38 26.25
N GLU A 169 -3.86 13.08 27.00
CA GLU A 169 -2.79 12.17 26.58
C GLU A 169 -3.35 10.83 26.12
N ASP A 170 -4.42 10.35 26.76
CA ASP A 170 -5.13 9.12 26.40
C ASP A 170 -5.83 9.21 25.03
N ALA A 171 -6.47 10.33 24.71
CA ALA A 171 -7.10 10.54 23.42
C ALA A 171 -6.06 10.68 22.30
N GLN A 172 -4.94 11.33 22.54
CA GLN A 172 -3.82 11.41 21.61
C GLN A 172 -3.13 10.06 21.42
N ASN A 173 -3.01 9.27 22.47
CA ASN A 173 -2.47 7.92 22.40
C ASN A 173 -3.42 6.97 21.64
N ALA A 174 -4.73 7.13 21.81
CA ALA A 174 -5.73 6.39 21.03
C ALA A 174 -5.64 6.71 19.53
N LEU A 175 -5.38 7.97 19.16
CA LEU A 175 -5.17 8.38 17.76
C LEU A 175 -3.88 7.79 17.16
N LYS A 176 -2.88 7.52 17.96
CA LYS A 176 -1.62 6.89 17.54
C LYS A 176 -1.68 5.36 17.52
N ALA A 177 -2.76 4.76 18.00
CA ALA A 177 -2.92 3.31 18.08
C ALA A 177 -3.45 2.69 16.79
N ALA A 178 -3.93 3.48 15.82
CA ALA A 178 -4.43 3.00 14.55
C ALA A 178 -3.30 2.57 13.62
N TYR A 179 -3.45 1.45 12.97
CA TYR A 179 -2.47 0.95 12.01
C TYR A 179 -3.09 0.05 10.95
N VAL A 180 -2.43 -0.01 9.79
CA VAL A 180 -2.63 -1.06 8.80
C VAL A 180 -1.71 -2.21 9.14
N LYS A 181 -2.24 -3.43 9.18
CA LYS A 181 -1.50 -4.65 9.52
C LYS A 181 -1.55 -5.65 8.39
N ALA A 182 -0.39 -6.19 8.04
CA ALA A 182 -0.24 -7.34 7.15
C ALA A 182 0.78 -8.30 7.77
N GLY A 183 0.31 -9.45 8.26
CA GLY A 183 1.15 -10.40 9.00
C GLY A 183 1.82 -9.77 10.21
N ARG A 184 3.15 -9.67 10.20
CA ARG A 184 3.96 -9.03 11.26
C ARG A 184 4.17 -7.54 11.06
N MET A 185 3.94 -7.03 9.85
CA MET A 185 4.12 -5.63 9.52
C MET A 185 2.96 -4.80 10.05
N LYS A 186 3.28 -3.63 10.59
CA LYS A 186 2.31 -2.62 11.06
C LYS A 186 2.73 -1.26 10.55
N TRP A 187 1.84 -0.59 9.82
CA TRP A 187 2.02 0.80 9.44
C TRP A 187 1.08 1.67 10.26
N PHE A 188 1.65 2.51 11.12
CA PHE A 188 0.86 3.38 11.99
C PHE A 188 0.27 4.54 11.19
N LEU A 189 -0.98 4.87 11.52
CA LEU A 189 -1.74 5.94 10.91
C LEU A 189 -1.89 7.07 11.92
N GLY A 190 -1.59 8.29 11.50
CA GLY A 190 -1.82 9.51 12.27
C GLY A 190 -3.14 10.16 11.88
N PHE A 191 -3.99 10.46 12.86
CA PHE A 191 -5.21 11.21 12.63
C PHE A 191 -5.16 12.50 13.44
N GLU A 192 -5.40 13.60 12.77
CA GLU A 192 -5.46 14.92 13.38
C GLU A 192 -6.79 15.58 13.04
N GLN A 193 -7.20 16.48 13.94
CA GLN A 193 -8.33 17.34 13.70
C GLN A 193 -7.88 18.79 13.65
N SER A 194 -8.21 19.44 12.55
CA SER A 194 -8.12 20.88 12.45
C SER A 194 -9.33 21.54 13.12
N LYS A 195 -9.10 22.62 13.85
CA LYS A 195 -10.18 23.50 14.33
C LYS A 195 -10.74 24.40 13.22
N ASP A 196 -10.03 24.44 12.08
CA ASP A 196 -10.38 25.30 10.97
C ASP A 196 -11.55 24.69 10.20
N ILE A 197 -12.30 25.56 9.56
CA ILE A 197 -13.41 25.20 8.67
C ILE A 197 -12.91 25.36 7.24
N ASN A 198 -13.10 24.34 6.42
CA ASN A 198 -12.85 24.45 5.01
C ASN A 198 -14.09 25.08 4.36
N VAL A 199 -13.98 26.30 3.84
CA VAL A 199 -15.09 27.03 3.23
C VAL A 199 -14.87 27.17 1.75
N THR A 200 -15.79 26.62 0.96
CA THR A 200 -15.85 26.86 -0.48
C THR A 200 -16.73 28.06 -0.75
N LEU A 201 -16.14 29.16 -1.18
CA LEU A 201 -16.90 30.33 -1.65
C LEU A 201 -17.29 30.16 -3.11
N ARG A 202 -18.58 30.25 -3.39
CA ARG A 202 -19.11 30.32 -4.75
C ARG A 202 -19.47 31.76 -5.08
N ILE A 203 -18.90 32.26 -6.16
CA ILE A 203 -19.21 33.57 -6.66
C ILE A 203 -20.19 33.41 -7.83
N PHE A 204 -21.27 34.17 -7.81
CA PHE A 204 -22.29 34.14 -8.82
C PHE A 204 -22.33 35.49 -9.55
N ALA A 205 -22.70 35.46 -10.84
CA ALA A 205 -22.85 36.65 -11.65
C ALA A 205 -24.18 37.39 -11.41
N ASP A 206 -25.13 36.74 -10.76
CA ASP A 206 -26.49 37.24 -10.53
C ASP A 206 -26.91 37.09 -9.06
N GLU A 207 -27.80 37.96 -8.61
CA GLU A 207 -28.35 37.95 -7.25
C GLU A 207 -29.16 36.67 -6.93
N ALA A 208 -29.68 35.99 -7.94
CA ALA A 208 -30.44 34.75 -7.78
C ALA A 208 -29.53 33.51 -7.56
N CYS A 209 -28.21 33.70 -7.59
CA CYS A 209 -27.22 32.61 -7.46
C CYS A 209 -27.43 31.49 -8.50
N SER A 210 -27.83 31.84 -9.70
CA SER A 210 -28.13 30.89 -10.77
C SER A 210 -26.98 30.68 -11.76
N GLN A 211 -26.04 31.65 -11.83
CA GLN A 211 -24.92 31.62 -12.77
C GLN A 211 -23.57 31.64 -12.02
N PRO A 212 -23.00 30.48 -11.65
CA PRO A 212 -21.70 30.41 -11.00
C PRO A 212 -20.60 30.89 -11.95
N LEU A 213 -19.75 31.82 -11.50
CA LEU A 213 -18.62 32.32 -12.28
C LEU A 213 -17.41 31.41 -12.18
N GLU A 214 -16.91 31.17 -10.97
CA GLU A 214 -15.78 30.29 -10.70
C GLU A 214 -15.78 29.86 -9.23
N PHE A 215 -15.11 28.73 -8.93
CA PHE A 215 -14.86 28.32 -7.58
C PHE A 215 -13.52 28.88 -7.12
N ILE A 216 -13.54 29.61 -6.00
CA ILE A 216 -12.33 30.01 -5.30
C ILE A 216 -12.29 29.22 -3.99
N GLU A 217 -11.35 28.33 -3.86
CA GLU A 217 -11.05 27.71 -2.57
C GLU A 217 -10.26 28.71 -1.73
N VAL A 218 -10.85 29.16 -0.64
CA VAL A 218 -10.17 29.99 0.35
C VAL A 218 -9.91 29.15 1.58
N ASN A 219 -8.68 28.69 1.73
CA ASN A 219 -8.21 28.09 2.97
C ASN A 219 -7.97 29.25 3.97
N GLN A 220 -8.82 29.41 4.96
CA GLN A 220 -8.54 30.29 6.11
C GLN A 220 -7.73 29.50 7.12
N TYR A 221 -6.50 29.95 7.34
CA TYR A 221 -5.59 29.47 8.37
C TYR A 221 -5.92 30.08 9.74
#